data_6eb83a5174a4f937ab2260571b1c5968
#
_entry.id   6eb83a5174a4f937ab2260571b1c5968
#
_cell.length_a   1.000
_cell.length_b   1.000
_cell.length_c   1.000
_cell.angle_alpha   90.00
_cell.angle_beta   90.00
_cell.angle_gamma   90.00
#
_symmetry.space_group_name_H-M   'P 1'
#
loop_
_entity.id
_entity.type
_entity.pdbx_description
1 polymer ?
#
loop_
_entity_poly.entity_id
_entity_poly.type
_entity_poly.pdbx_seq_one_letter_code
_entity_poly.pdbx_strand_id
1 'polypeptide(L)'
;MKYTNKLKRPVSLFMLTLAMGATVLFGAKLVTAADSPKPFAGIRISPATTTLELKNGEVYSGQMTIRNTSENKVTMTVEPASYVIKGDRYDRPDYNDPTKYSLMTNWIKVEKSKYDLEPESSAIVNYTINVPKDNVPGGMQYATLFAATEVGKAKTTGVQSSARAGMVISARMIDGKTKEDAKLEKINISKYQPESPMRTSFVVKNNGNIGASVQYQMTVKSALNGREVFKSPKQSYSVYPETSREFSPEWPQAKVGIYNVEQMVVINGKPTTKSSLVIAIPIWVVALLTIGAASLIAFIALNIGSPQASSKKSKTTSKKGRK
;
A
#
# COMPACT_ATOMS: atom_id res chain seq x y z
N MET A 1 13.45 -83.94 -4.01
CA MET A 1 14.17 -82.78 -4.52
C MET A 1 13.28 -81.54 -4.38
N LYS A 2 13.57 -80.69 -3.43
CA LYS A 2 12.83 -79.44 -3.22
C LYS A 2 13.62 -78.29 -3.79
N TYR A 3 13.05 -77.54 -4.72
CA TYR A 3 13.60 -76.27 -5.18
C TYR A 3 12.90 -75.12 -4.50
N THR A 4 13.66 -74.33 -3.73
CA THR A 4 13.24 -73.09 -3.10
C THR A 4 13.58 -71.92 -4.02
N ASN A 5 12.59 -71.26 -4.59
CA ASN A 5 12.77 -69.98 -5.31
C ASN A 5 12.85 -68.82 -4.32
N LYS A 6 14.01 -68.21 -4.23
CA LYS A 6 14.21 -66.90 -3.55
C LYS A 6 13.86 -65.78 -4.51
N LEU A 7 12.83 -65.02 -4.21
CA LEU A 7 12.53 -63.74 -4.87
C LEU A 7 13.65 -62.72 -4.58
N LYS A 8 14.38 -62.31 -5.62
CA LYS A 8 15.28 -61.15 -5.57
C LYS A 8 14.45 -59.87 -5.72
N ARG A 9 14.50 -58.99 -4.72
CA ARG A 9 13.96 -57.65 -4.76
C ARG A 9 14.78 -56.78 -5.71
N PRO A 10 14.16 -55.92 -6.57
CA PRO A 10 14.88 -55.01 -7.44
C PRO A 10 15.33 -53.79 -6.63
N VAL A 11 16.64 -53.67 -6.35
CA VAL A 11 17.31 -52.49 -5.76
C VAL A 11 17.62 -51.41 -6.81
N SER A 12 17.19 -51.59 -8.06
CA SER A 12 17.65 -50.77 -9.18
C SER A 12 16.76 -49.58 -9.53
N LEU A 13 15.70 -49.29 -8.74
CA LEU A 13 14.81 -48.15 -9.08
C LEU A 13 15.05 -46.89 -8.25
N PHE A 14 16.01 -46.93 -7.30
CA PHE A 14 16.29 -45.79 -6.42
C PHE A 14 17.54 -44.98 -6.84
N MET A 15 18.31 -45.47 -7.84
CA MET A 15 19.50 -44.75 -8.33
C MET A 15 19.29 -43.90 -9.59
N LEU A 16 18.10 -43.94 -10.21
CA LEU A 16 17.83 -43.16 -11.43
C LEU A 16 17.24 -41.78 -11.17
N THR A 17 16.77 -41.46 -9.96
CA THR A 17 16.21 -40.15 -9.60
C THR A 17 17.26 -39.18 -9.02
N LEU A 18 18.46 -39.61 -8.73
CA LEU A 18 19.53 -38.74 -8.18
C LEU A 18 20.46 -38.16 -9.26
N ALA A 19 20.41 -38.68 -10.49
CA ALA A 19 21.27 -38.21 -11.59
C ALA A 19 20.68 -37.09 -12.45
N MET A 20 19.38 -36.74 -12.27
CA MET A 20 18.73 -35.65 -13.01
C MET A 20 18.70 -34.29 -12.28
N GLY A 21 19.25 -34.23 -11.06
CA GLY A 21 19.32 -33.00 -10.26
C GLY A 21 20.61 -32.18 -10.43
N ALA A 22 21.63 -32.69 -11.13
CA ALA A 22 22.97 -32.09 -11.14
C ALA A 22 23.35 -31.28 -12.39
N THR A 23 22.45 -31.14 -13.38
CA THR A 23 22.78 -30.47 -14.66
C THR A 23 22.10 -29.12 -14.87
N VAL A 24 21.51 -28.51 -13.84
CA VAL A 24 20.87 -27.16 -13.95
C VAL A 24 21.73 -26.06 -13.30
N LEU A 25 22.91 -26.35 -12.79
CA LEU A 25 23.70 -25.40 -11.99
C LEU A 25 24.87 -24.71 -12.73
N PHE A 26 25.00 -24.86 -14.06
CA PHE A 26 26.05 -24.15 -14.82
C PHE A 26 25.47 -23.37 -16.00
N GLY A 27 24.71 -22.32 -15.71
CA GLY A 27 24.20 -21.40 -16.72
C GLY A 27 23.83 -20.04 -16.16
N ALA A 28 24.33 -19.66 -15.00
CA ALA A 28 24.24 -18.27 -14.55
C ALA A 28 25.20 -17.43 -15.40
N LYS A 29 24.70 -16.94 -16.56
CA LYS A 29 25.30 -15.77 -17.18
C LYS A 29 25.30 -14.68 -16.12
N LEU A 30 26.47 -14.21 -15.73
CA LEU A 30 26.63 -12.93 -15.05
C LEU A 30 25.91 -11.88 -15.92
N VAL A 31 24.68 -11.56 -15.55
CA VAL A 31 24.04 -10.36 -16.02
C VAL A 31 24.85 -9.25 -15.37
N THR A 32 25.78 -8.69 -16.13
CA THR A 32 26.36 -7.39 -15.78
C THR A 32 25.18 -6.49 -15.49
N ALA A 33 25.13 -5.93 -14.27
CA ALA A 33 24.13 -4.95 -13.91
C ALA A 33 24.15 -3.90 -15.01
N ALA A 34 23.09 -3.89 -15.82
CA ALA A 34 22.87 -2.79 -16.75
C ALA A 34 22.89 -1.55 -15.89
N ASP A 35 23.71 -0.57 -16.26
CA ASP A 35 23.72 0.74 -15.63
C ASP A 35 22.26 1.16 -15.41
N SER A 36 21.90 1.35 -14.13
CA SER A 36 20.58 1.85 -13.81
C SER A 36 20.37 3.10 -14.63
N PRO A 37 19.26 3.24 -15.40
CA PRO A 37 19.04 4.41 -16.20
C PRO A 37 19.20 5.63 -15.31
N LYS A 38 20.16 6.50 -15.63
CA LYS A 38 20.42 7.73 -14.89
C LYS A 38 19.10 8.48 -14.81
N PRO A 39 18.70 8.98 -13.62
CA PRO A 39 17.41 9.62 -13.47
C PRO A 39 17.28 10.76 -14.46
N PHE A 40 16.22 10.70 -15.23
CA PHE A 40 15.90 11.65 -16.28
C PHE A 40 15.84 13.07 -15.73
N ALA A 41 16.38 14.02 -16.47
CA ALA A 41 16.37 15.48 -16.31
C ALA A 41 15.83 15.97 -14.97
N GLY A 42 16.72 16.04 -13.97
CA GLY A 42 16.30 16.31 -12.61
C GLY A 42 15.97 17.77 -12.41
N ILE A 43 14.73 18.06 -12.09
CA ILE A 43 14.35 19.28 -11.37
C ILE A 43 14.26 18.90 -9.89
N ARG A 44 14.94 19.63 -9.04
CA ARG A 44 14.71 19.61 -7.60
C ARG A 44 14.10 20.95 -7.17
N ILE A 45 13.09 20.86 -6.33
CA ILE A 45 12.50 22.06 -5.69
C ILE A 45 12.61 21.95 -4.17
N SER A 46 12.66 23.09 -3.49
CA SER A 46 12.69 23.16 -2.03
C SER A 46 12.07 24.49 -1.56
N PRO A 47 11.17 24.46 -0.57
CA PRO A 47 10.57 23.28 0.04
C PRO A 47 9.60 22.55 -0.92
N ALA A 48 9.29 21.27 -0.64
CA ALA A 48 8.29 20.53 -1.41
C ALA A 48 6.85 20.91 -1.03
N THR A 49 6.67 21.36 0.22
CA THR A 49 5.37 21.78 0.76
C THR A 49 5.54 23.02 1.65
N THR A 50 4.54 23.89 1.65
CA THR A 50 4.47 25.04 2.56
C THR A 50 3.07 25.13 3.14
N THR A 51 2.96 25.36 4.47
CA THR A 51 1.69 25.56 5.16
C THR A 51 1.65 26.95 5.76
N LEU A 52 0.60 27.70 5.49
CA LEU A 52 0.43 29.10 5.85
C LEU A 52 -0.88 29.32 6.61
N GLU A 53 -0.92 30.38 7.40
CA GLU A 53 -2.16 30.99 7.91
C GLU A 53 -2.25 32.39 7.32
N LEU A 54 -3.33 32.70 6.62
CA LEU A 54 -3.51 33.95 5.88
C LEU A 54 -4.81 34.64 6.28
N LYS A 55 -4.80 35.98 6.23
CA LYS A 55 -5.95 36.86 6.45
C LYS A 55 -6.45 37.43 5.15
N ASN A 56 -7.71 37.86 5.17
CA ASN A 56 -8.28 38.60 4.05
C ASN A 56 -7.52 39.92 3.83
N GLY A 57 -7.18 40.22 2.59
CA GLY A 57 -6.42 41.42 2.22
C GLY A 57 -4.91 41.35 2.53
N GLU A 58 -4.41 40.24 3.07
CA GLU A 58 -3.00 40.04 3.35
C GLU A 58 -2.18 39.85 2.08
N VAL A 59 -0.95 40.35 2.10
CA VAL A 59 0.06 40.08 1.07
C VAL A 59 1.18 39.28 1.71
N TYR A 60 1.28 38.02 1.34
CA TYR A 60 2.37 37.14 1.79
C TYR A 60 3.46 37.06 0.72
N SER A 61 4.72 37.15 1.13
CA SER A 61 5.89 36.94 0.27
C SER A 61 6.63 35.67 0.65
N GLY A 62 6.87 34.81 -0.32
CA GLY A 62 7.54 33.53 -0.13
C GLY A 62 8.60 33.26 -1.18
N GLN A 63 9.39 32.22 -0.94
CA GLN A 63 10.46 31.79 -1.83
C GLN A 63 10.42 30.29 -2.06
N MET A 64 10.79 29.87 -3.28
CA MET A 64 11.02 28.49 -3.66
C MET A 64 12.38 28.40 -4.35
N THR A 65 13.21 27.45 -3.97
CA THR A 65 14.45 27.15 -4.67
C THR A 65 14.20 26.11 -5.73
N ILE A 66 14.60 26.40 -6.95
CA ILE A 66 14.64 25.43 -8.06
C ILE A 66 16.09 25.09 -8.36
N ARG A 67 16.38 23.82 -8.64
CA ARG A 67 17.72 23.35 -9.01
C ARG A 67 17.67 22.46 -10.24
N ASN A 68 18.58 22.71 -11.17
CA ASN A 68 18.87 21.81 -12.26
C ASN A 68 19.82 20.72 -11.77
N THR A 69 19.36 19.47 -11.73
CA THR A 69 20.21 18.31 -11.36
C THR A 69 20.58 17.47 -12.59
N SER A 70 20.42 18.03 -13.80
CA SER A 70 20.85 17.41 -15.05
C SER A 70 22.27 17.86 -15.46
N GLU A 71 22.87 17.13 -16.38
CA GLU A 71 24.18 17.43 -16.95
C GLU A 71 24.11 18.53 -18.04
N ASN A 72 22.93 19.03 -18.37
CA ASN A 72 22.72 20.00 -19.43
C ASN A 72 22.13 21.32 -18.88
N LYS A 73 22.44 22.44 -19.56
CA LYS A 73 21.74 23.71 -19.34
C LYS A 73 20.27 23.55 -19.69
N VAL A 74 19.37 24.03 -18.83
CA VAL A 74 17.91 23.95 -19.03
C VAL A 74 17.27 25.31 -18.79
N THR A 75 16.23 25.61 -19.57
CA THR A 75 15.31 26.72 -19.25
C THR A 75 14.13 26.13 -18.50
N MET A 76 13.85 26.67 -17.30
CA MET A 76 12.70 26.29 -16.49
C MET A 76 11.66 27.40 -16.49
N THR A 77 10.40 27.03 -16.70
CA THR A 77 9.24 27.91 -16.54
C THR A 77 8.58 27.65 -15.22
N VAL A 78 8.27 28.73 -14.48
CA VAL A 78 7.58 28.65 -13.18
C VAL A 78 6.19 29.25 -13.29
N GLU A 79 5.18 28.48 -12.89
CA GLU A 79 3.77 28.89 -12.95
C GLU A 79 2.96 28.33 -11.78
N PRO A 80 1.95 29.08 -11.29
CA PRO A 80 0.98 28.56 -10.34
C PRO A 80 -0.05 27.69 -11.05
N ALA A 81 -0.52 26.63 -10.36
CA ALA A 81 -1.57 25.75 -10.82
C ALA A 81 -2.48 25.35 -9.66
N SER A 82 -3.69 24.94 -9.97
CA SER A 82 -4.62 24.39 -8.98
C SER A 82 -4.02 23.13 -8.33
N TYR A 83 -4.45 22.85 -7.09
CA TYR A 83 -4.18 21.58 -6.45
C TYR A 83 -5.49 21.06 -5.88
N VAL A 84 -6.04 20.05 -6.52
CA VAL A 84 -7.36 19.51 -6.18
C VAL A 84 -7.29 17.99 -6.05
N ILE A 85 -7.80 17.47 -4.96
CA ILE A 85 -8.04 16.04 -4.77
C ILE A 85 -9.51 15.78 -5.10
N LYS A 86 -9.75 14.90 -6.06
CA LYS A 86 -11.11 14.46 -6.45
C LYS A 86 -11.37 13.05 -5.92
N GLY A 87 -12.41 12.94 -5.08
CA GLY A 87 -12.80 11.65 -4.49
C GLY A 87 -11.70 11.09 -3.58
N ASP A 88 -11.13 9.96 -3.95
CA ASP A 88 -10.07 9.23 -3.24
C ASP A 88 -8.70 9.26 -3.95
N ARG A 89 -8.59 10.04 -5.05
CA ARG A 89 -7.38 10.06 -5.89
C ARG A 89 -6.25 10.92 -5.32
N TYR A 90 -5.73 10.53 -4.18
CA TYR A 90 -4.60 11.20 -3.54
C TYR A 90 -3.25 11.01 -4.26
N ASP A 91 -3.15 9.99 -5.08
CA ASP A 91 -2.00 9.69 -5.93
C ASP A 91 -1.95 10.53 -7.22
N ARG A 92 -3.10 11.10 -7.62
CA ARG A 92 -3.25 11.87 -8.85
C ARG A 92 -4.05 13.15 -8.64
N PRO A 93 -3.46 14.15 -7.97
CA PRO A 93 -4.10 15.46 -7.84
C PRO A 93 -4.38 16.06 -9.22
N ASP A 94 -5.50 16.78 -9.34
CA ASP A 94 -5.82 17.56 -10.52
C ASP A 94 -5.21 18.97 -10.37
N TYR A 95 -4.53 19.42 -11.41
CA TYR A 95 -3.86 20.72 -11.43
C TYR A 95 -4.49 21.72 -12.39
N ASN A 96 -5.50 21.30 -13.15
CA ASN A 96 -6.10 22.12 -14.22
C ASN A 96 -7.52 22.56 -13.94
N ASP A 97 -8.16 21.98 -12.92
CA ASP A 97 -9.57 22.22 -12.63
C ASP A 97 -9.73 22.97 -11.30
N PRO A 98 -9.94 24.29 -11.34
CA PRO A 98 -10.08 25.09 -10.12
C PRO A 98 -11.39 24.76 -9.38
N THR A 99 -11.30 24.68 -8.06
CA THR A 99 -12.44 24.53 -7.16
C THR A 99 -12.44 25.65 -6.12
N LYS A 100 -13.48 25.70 -5.27
CA LYS A 100 -13.52 26.62 -4.13
C LYS A 100 -12.33 26.49 -3.15
N TYR A 101 -11.60 25.37 -3.20
CA TYR A 101 -10.41 25.10 -2.37
C TYR A 101 -9.09 25.39 -3.09
N SER A 102 -9.11 25.83 -4.35
CA SER A 102 -7.92 26.18 -5.12
C SER A 102 -7.93 27.61 -5.68
N LEU A 103 -8.77 28.48 -5.13
CA LEU A 103 -8.84 29.89 -5.54
C LEU A 103 -7.52 30.63 -5.33
N MET A 104 -6.72 30.18 -4.38
CA MET A 104 -5.38 30.74 -4.10
C MET A 104 -4.46 30.72 -5.33
N THR A 105 -4.67 29.82 -6.28
CA THR A 105 -3.94 29.80 -7.54
C THR A 105 -3.96 31.16 -8.25
N ASN A 106 -5.09 31.84 -8.22
CA ASN A 106 -5.27 33.16 -8.86
C ASN A 106 -4.67 34.31 -8.03
N TRP A 107 -4.31 34.07 -6.77
CA TRP A 107 -3.71 35.07 -5.88
C TRP A 107 -2.19 35.05 -5.92
N ILE A 108 -1.61 33.97 -6.47
CA ILE A 108 -0.16 33.80 -6.56
C ILE A 108 0.39 34.55 -7.77
N LYS A 109 1.41 35.34 -7.56
CA LYS A 109 2.21 36.01 -8.61
C LYS A 109 3.68 35.65 -8.41
N VAL A 110 4.33 35.20 -9.45
CA VAL A 110 5.78 34.98 -9.46
C VAL A 110 6.47 36.23 -10.00
N GLU A 111 7.57 36.61 -9.39
CA GLU A 111 8.35 37.80 -9.80
C GLU A 111 8.96 37.58 -11.20
N LYS A 112 9.49 36.38 -11.44
CA LYS A 112 10.07 35.95 -12.72
C LYS A 112 9.58 34.55 -13.05
N SER A 113 9.12 34.35 -14.27
CA SER A 113 8.56 33.08 -14.71
C SER A 113 9.54 32.16 -15.45
N LYS A 114 10.69 32.67 -15.92
CA LYS A 114 11.69 31.89 -16.66
C LYS A 114 13.08 31.98 -16.05
N TYR A 115 13.76 30.86 -15.95
CA TYR A 115 15.08 30.70 -15.36
C TYR A 115 15.96 29.83 -16.24
N ASP A 116 17.10 30.38 -16.71
CA ASP A 116 18.12 29.61 -17.39
C ASP A 116 19.12 29.11 -16.34
N LEU A 117 19.20 27.79 -16.19
CA LEU A 117 20.02 27.15 -15.18
C LEU A 117 21.10 26.27 -15.81
N GLU A 118 22.34 26.56 -15.50
CA GLU A 118 23.47 25.69 -15.84
C GLU A 118 23.35 24.34 -15.08
N PRO A 119 24.06 23.29 -15.50
CA PRO A 119 24.13 22.03 -14.76
C PRO A 119 24.41 22.27 -13.27
N GLU A 120 23.72 21.54 -12.41
CA GLU A 120 23.86 21.58 -10.94
C GLU A 120 23.63 22.96 -10.28
N SER A 121 23.21 23.97 -11.05
CA SER A 121 22.94 25.30 -10.52
C SER A 121 21.52 25.43 -9.95
N SER A 122 21.32 26.44 -9.11
CA SER A 122 20.04 26.75 -8.45
C SER A 122 19.66 28.21 -8.64
N ALA A 123 18.36 28.49 -8.59
CA ALA A 123 17.83 29.84 -8.50
C ALA A 123 16.73 29.93 -7.44
N ILE A 124 16.57 31.12 -6.88
CA ILE A 124 15.49 31.45 -5.96
C ILE A 124 14.35 32.06 -6.79
N VAL A 125 13.16 31.48 -6.62
CA VAL A 125 11.91 31.97 -7.20
C VAL A 125 11.18 32.72 -6.10
N ASN A 126 11.06 34.04 -6.22
CA ASN A 126 10.24 34.87 -5.35
C ASN A 126 8.78 34.83 -5.85
N TYR A 127 7.85 34.69 -4.93
CA TYR A 127 6.43 34.76 -5.21
C TYR A 127 5.67 35.54 -4.15
N THR A 128 4.53 36.10 -4.53
CA THR A 128 3.62 36.76 -3.60
C THR A 128 2.23 36.10 -3.67
N ILE A 129 1.53 36.02 -2.55
CA ILE A 129 0.13 35.64 -2.47
C ILE A 129 -0.66 36.87 -2.06
N ASN A 130 -1.43 37.42 -2.98
CA ASN A 130 -2.26 38.60 -2.72
C ASN A 130 -3.70 38.16 -2.40
N VAL A 131 -3.99 37.99 -1.12
CA VAL A 131 -5.32 37.54 -0.69
C VAL A 131 -6.35 38.65 -0.92
N PRO A 132 -7.50 38.38 -1.59
CA PRO A 132 -8.57 39.34 -1.72
C PRO A 132 -9.07 39.82 -0.35
N LYS A 133 -9.59 41.05 -0.28
CA LYS A 133 -10.20 41.59 0.95
C LYS A 133 -11.56 40.96 1.22
N ASP A 134 -12.33 40.68 0.17
CA ASP A 134 -13.71 40.23 0.22
C ASP A 134 -13.91 38.91 -0.51
N ASN A 135 -14.97 38.18 -0.16
CA ASN A 135 -15.41 36.95 -0.82
C ASN A 135 -14.39 35.79 -0.75
N VAL A 136 -13.55 35.78 0.29
CA VAL A 136 -12.61 34.68 0.53
C VAL A 136 -13.32 33.58 1.32
N PRO A 137 -13.42 32.35 0.80
CA PRO A 137 -14.01 31.24 1.54
C PRO A 137 -13.17 30.91 2.79
N GLY A 138 -13.85 30.69 3.93
CA GLY A 138 -13.17 30.15 5.11
C GLY A 138 -12.69 28.72 4.90
N GLY A 139 -11.69 28.31 5.66
CA GLY A 139 -11.11 26.99 5.60
C GLY A 139 -9.77 26.95 4.86
N MET A 140 -9.45 25.83 4.22
CA MET A 140 -8.18 25.66 3.51
C MET A 140 -8.28 26.10 2.05
N GLN A 141 -7.16 26.65 1.57
CA GLN A 141 -6.91 26.92 0.17
C GLN A 141 -5.63 26.20 -0.26
N TYR A 142 -5.60 25.67 -1.48
CA TYR A 142 -4.49 24.90 -2.00
C TYR A 142 -4.06 25.43 -3.37
N ALA A 143 -2.77 25.45 -3.63
CA ALA A 143 -2.20 25.70 -4.93
C ALA A 143 -0.89 24.93 -5.08
N THR A 144 -0.41 24.78 -6.31
CA THR A 144 0.94 24.29 -6.58
C THR A 144 1.71 25.34 -7.37
N LEU A 145 2.94 25.57 -6.98
CA LEU A 145 3.86 26.36 -7.80
C LEU A 145 4.80 25.39 -8.51
N PHE A 146 4.61 25.21 -9.81
CA PHE A 146 5.38 24.30 -10.65
C PHE A 146 6.61 24.95 -11.24
N ALA A 147 7.71 24.19 -11.30
CA ALA A 147 8.80 24.39 -12.20
C ALA A 147 8.82 23.28 -13.25
N ALA A 148 8.83 23.65 -14.53
CA ALA A 148 8.85 22.71 -15.64
C ALA A 148 10.00 23.06 -16.61
N THR A 149 10.71 22.04 -17.13
CA THR A 149 11.69 22.28 -18.20
C THR A 149 10.99 22.56 -19.51
N GLU A 150 11.42 23.59 -20.23
CA GLU A 150 10.96 23.81 -21.60
C GLU A 150 11.45 22.66 -22.50
N VAL A 151 10.52 22.14 -23.32
CA VAL A 151 10.86 21.13 -24.32
C VAL A 151 11.63 21.83 -25.45
N GLY A 152 12.95 21.60 -25.56
CA GLY A 152 13.74 22.10 -26.67
C GLY A 152 13.22 21.57 -28.00
N LYS A 153 13.42 22.29 -29.11
CA LYS A 153 13.08 21.76 -30.43
C LYS A 153 13.98 20.56 -30.73
N ALA A 154 13.39 19.38 -30.96
CA ALA A 154 14.15 18.19 -31.33
C ALA A 154 14.91 18.46 -32.66
N LYS A 155 16.20 18.21 -32.63
CA LYS A 155 17.02 18.23 -33.84
C LYS A 155 16.91 16.93 -34.67
N THR A 156 16.26 15.92 -34.11
CA THR A 156 16.06 14.58 -34.73
C THR A 156 14.71 14.01 -34.33
N THR A 157 14.22 12.99 -35.07
CA THR A 157 13.02 12.21 -34.75
C THR A 157 13.23 11.43 -33.42
N GLY A 158 12.86 12.03 -32.30
CA GLY A 158 12.97 11.44 -30.98
C GLY A 158 11.84 11.90 -30.06
N VAL A 159 11.53 11.09 -29.03
CA VAL A 159 10.58 11.48 -27.96
C VAL A 159 11.27 12.48 -27.06
N GLN A 160 10.74 13.70 -26.97
CA GLN A 160 11.19 14.68 -26.00
C GLN A 160 10.39 14.53 -24.71
N SER A 161 11.07 14.50 -23.58
CA SER A 161 10.48 14.41 -22.24
C SER A 161 10.72 15.72 -21.52
N SER A 162 9.67 16.30 -20.95
CA SER A 162 9.77 17.43 -20.03
C SER A 162 9.69 16.93 -18.59
N ALA A 163 10.53 17.45 -17.72
CA ALA A 163 10.41 17.25 -16.29
C ALA A 163 9.58 18.37 -15.67
N ARG A 164 8.73 18.02 -14.70
CA ARG A 164 7.92 18.97 -13.94
C ARG A 164 7.96 18.59 -12.46
N ALA A 165 8.23 19.57 -11.61
CA ALA A 165 8.18 19.42 -10.16
C ALA A 165 7.37 20.56 -9.55
N GLY A 166 6.64 20.33 -8.47
CA GLY A 166 5.77 21.33 -7.86
C GLY A 166 5.91 21.40 -6.35
N MET A 167 5.91 22.63 -5.81
CA MET A 167 5.74 22.92 -4.39
C MET A 167 4.25 23.08 -4.09
N VAL A 168 3.70 22.24 -3.22
CA VAL A 168 2.31 22.39 -2.76
C VAL A 168 2.24 23.45 -1.68
N ILE A 169 1.40 24.44 -1.89
CA ILE A 169 1.10 25.50 -0.91
C ILE A 169 -0.29 25.22 -0.36
N SER A 170 -0.41 25.08 0.96
CA SER A 170 -1.67 24.98 1.68
C SER A 170 -1.82 26.17 2.63
N ALA A 171 -2.90 26.90 2.54
CA ALA A 171 -3.16 28.05 3.37
C ALA A 171 -4.48 27.91 4.12
N ARG A 172 -4.48 28.13 5.43
CA ARG A 172 -5.67 28.25 6.26
C ARG A 172 -6.12 29.70 6.28
N MET A 173 -7.33 29.97 5.84
CA MET A 173 -7.96 31.29 5.91
C MET A 173 -8.54 31.51 7.31
N ILE A 174 -7.88 32.35 8.14
CA ILE A 174 -8.21 32.47 9.58
C ILE A 174 -9.38 33.41 9.85
N ASP A 175 -9.73 34.31 8.93
CA ASP A 175 -10.88 35.22 9.07
C ASP A 175 -12.22 34.57 8.72
N GLY A 176 -12.18 33.38 8.10
CA GLY A 176 -13.37 32.67 7.67
C GLY A 176 -13.81 31.58 8.67
N LYS A 177 -15.08 31.15 8.55
CA LYS A 177 -15.60 30.04 9.36
C LYS A 177 -14.89 28.74 9.01
N THR A 178 -14.24 28.11 9.99
CA THR A 178 -13.68 26.77 9.86
C THR A 178 -14.65 25.71 10.37
N LYS A 179 -14.73 24.58 9.67
CA LYS A 179 -15.52 23.43 10.05
C LYS A 179 -14.62 22.18 10.08
N GLU A 180 -14.47 21.62 11.28
CA GLU A 180 -13.83 20.31 11.48
C GLU A 180 -14.92 19.23 11.53
N ASP A 181 -15.01 18.40 10.50
CA ASP A 181 -15.98 17.31 10.44
C ASP A 181 -15.35 16.10 9.71
N ALA A 182 -14.34 15.50 10.33
CA ALA A 182 -13.74 14.29 9.83
C ALA A 182 -14.13 13.09 10.68
N LYS A 183 -14.50 11.98 10.01
CA LYS A 183 -15.01 10.77 10.65
C LYS A 183 -14.33 9.53 10.07
N LEU A 184 -14.14 8.55 10.95
CA LEU A 184 -13.79 7.20 10.57
C LEU A 184 -15.05 6.49 10.09
N GLU A 185 -15.16 6.20 8.79
CA GLU A 185 -16.33 5.52 8.23
C GLU A 185 -16.26 4.00 8.44
N LYS A 186 -15.06 3.43 8.25
CA LYS A 186 -14.90 1.97 8.27
C LYS A 186 -13.49 1.60 8.71
N ILE A 187 -13.39 0.57 9.56
CA ILE A 187 -12.15 -0.19 9.77
C ILE A 187 -12.45 -1.65 9.41
N ASN A 188 -11.64 -2.21 8.53
CA ASN A 188 -11.72 -3.59 8.12
C ASN A 188 -10.45 -4.34 8.52
N ILE A 189 -10.61 -5.38 9.34
CA ILE A 189 -9.57 -6.33 9.69
C ILE A 189 -10.14 -7.71 9.33
N SER A 190 -9.71 -8.27 8.22
CA SER A 190 -10.17 -9.59 7.77
C SER A 190 -9.76 -10.64 8.77
N LYS A 191 -10.71 -11.50 9.20
CA LYS A 191 -10.46 -12.59 10.13
C LYS A 191 -9.61 -13.72 9.56
N TYR A 192 -9.57 -13.83 8.24
CA TYR A 192 -8.76 -14.81 7.53
C TYR A 192 -7.92 -14.13 6.46
N GLN A 193 -6.61 -14.35 6.47
CA GLN A 193 -5.66 -13.82 5.51
C GLN A 193 -4.65 -14.90 5.14
N PRO A 194 -4.86 -15.60 4.00
CA PRO A 194 -4.08 -16.80 3.64
C PRO A 194 -2.65 -16.50 3.22
N GLU A 195 -2.38 -15.25 2.83
CA GLU A 195 -1.13 -14.86 2.20
C GLU A 195 -0.52 -13.62 2.84
N SER A 196 0.79 -13.51 2.73
CA SER A 196 1.54 -12.29 3.04
C SER A 196 1.48 -11.34 1.82
N PRO A 197 1.37 -10.00 2.04
CA PRO A 197 1.34 -9.29 3.32
C PRO A 197 -0.04 -9.36 4.01
N MET A 198 -0.02 -9.37 5.35
CA MET A 198 -1.24 -9.18 6.13
C MET A 198 -1.66 -7.72 6.08
N ARG A 199 -2.91 -7.46 5.71
CA ARG A 199 -3.44 -6.10 5.50
C ARG A 199 -4.64 -5.80 6.38
N THR A 200 -4.72 -4.54 6.79
CA THR A 200 -5.94 -3.94 7.30
C THR A 200 -6.34 -2.79 6.39
N SER A 201 -7.57 -2.34 6.42
CA SER A 201 -7.95 -1.10 5.75
C SER A 201 -8.89 -0.28 6.61
N PHE A 202 -8.87 1.03 6.40
CA PHE A 202 -9.82 1.93 7.00
C PHE A 202 -10.05 3.15 6.09
N VAL A 203 -11.23 3.75 6.19
CA VAL A 203 -11.64 4.91 5.41
C VAL A 203 -11.92 6.06 6.35
N VAL A 204 -11.31 7.20 6.06
CA VAL A 204 -11.59 8.47 6.73
C VAL A 204 -12.26 9.41 5.75
N LYS A 205 -13.41 9.92 6.10
CA LYS A 205 -14.15 10.95 5.36
C LYS A 205 -14.06 12.28 6.07
N ASN A 206 -13.71 13.31 5.33
CA ASN A 206 -13.67 14.67 5.81
C ASN A 206 -14.80 15.49 5.15
N ASN A 207 -15.84 15.82 5.91
CA ASN A 207 -16.93 16.69 5.47
C ASN A 207 -16.73 18.16 5.91
N GLY A 208 -15.55 18.46 6.45
CA GLY A 208 -15.15 19.81 6.86
C GLY A 208 -14.57 20.62 5.70
N ASN A 209 -14.22 21.87 5.97
CA ASN A 209 -13.54 22.78 5.04
C ASN A 209 -12.07 23.00 5.36
N ILE A 210 -11.53 22.26 6.33
CA ILE A 210 -10.10 22.21 6.65
C ILE A 210 -9.58 20.79 6.52
N GLY A 211 -8.26 20.63 6.32
CA GLY A 211 -7.62 19.32 6.24
C GLY A 211 -7.70 18.58 7.58
N ALA A 212 -8.07 17.31 7.55
CA ALA A 212 -8.08 16.46 8.73
C ALA A 212 -6.73 15.74 8.89
N SER A 213 -6.13 15.85 10.08
CA SER A 213 -4.93 15.09 10.43
C SER A 213 -5.31 13.66 10.77
N VAL A 214 -4.69 12.69 10.11
CA VAL A 214 -4.88 11.26 10.35
C VAL A 214 -3.55 10.62 10.67
N GLN A 215 -3.44 10.06 11.88
CA GLN A 215 -2.31 9.23 12.27
C GLN A 215 -2.78 7.80 12.48
N TYR A 216 -1.96 6.83 12.10
CA TYR A 216 -2.32 5.44 12.34
C TYR A 216 -1.11 4.55 12.63
N GLN A 217 -1.40 3.44 13.32
CA GLN A 217 -0.42 2.40 13.62
C GLN A 217 -1.13 1.04 13.68
N MET A 218 -0.52 0.02 13.08
CA MET A 218 -0.94 -1.36 13.16
C MET A 218 -0.03 -2.10 14.15
N THR A 219 -0.62 -2.83 15.10
CA THR A 219 0.10 -3.69 16.03
C THR A 219 -0.42 -5.12 15.91
N VAL A 220 0.49 -6.09 15.81
CA VAL A 220 0.17 -7.51 15.69
C VAL A 220 0.79 -8.26 16.84
N LYS A 221 -0.04 -9.00 17.59
CA LYS A 221 0.38 -9.84 18.73
C LYS A 221 0.02 -11.30 18.45
N SER A 222 0.92 -12.21 18.79
CA SER A 222 0.59 -13.65 18.76
C SER A 222 -0.58 -13.95 19.68
N ALA A 223 -1.62 -14.63 19.18
CA ALA A 223 -2.77 -15.01 20.00
C ALA A 223 -2.42 -16.09 21.04
N LEU A 224 -1.33 -16.84 20.83
CA LEU A 224 -0.93 -17.94 21.72
C LEU A 224 -0.28 -17.46 23.02
N ASN A 225 0.51 -16.38 22.96
CA ASN A 225 1.34 -15.93 24.10
C ASN A 225 1.30 -14.41 24.33
N GLY A 226 0.52 -13.65 23.53
CA GLY A 226 0.38 -12.21 23.67
C GLY A 226 1.61 -11.38 23.22
N ARG A 227 2.69 -12.05 22.76
CA ARG A 227 3.92 -11.35 22.34
C ARG A 227 3.66 -10.50 21.09
N GLU A 228 4.13 -9.25 21.10
CA GLU A 228 4.15 -8.39 19.92
C GLU A 228 5.14 -8.98 18.89
N VAL A 229 4.63 -9.23 17.69
CA VAL A 229 5.40 -9.79 16.55
C VAL A 229 5.63 -8.79 15.45
N PHE A 230 4.80 -7.75 15.39
CA PHE A 230 4.95 -6.66 14.46
C PHE A 230 4.27 -5.39 14.99
N LYS A 231 4.91 -4.26 14.71
CA LYS A 231 4.35 -2.94 14.93
C LYS A 231 4.80 -2.02 13.82
N SER A 232 3.84 -1.44 13.08
CA SER A 232 4.16 -0.50 12.02
C SER A 232 4.70 0.81 12.61
N PRO A 233 5.53 1.57 11.87
CA PRO A 233 5.80 2.96 12.22
C PRO A 233 4.48 3.74 12.32
N LYS A 234 4.44 4.76 13.19
CA LYS A 234 3.35 5.73 13.16
C LYS A 234 3.45 6.52 11.86
N GLN A 235 2.39 6.52 11.09
CA GLN A 235 2.28 7.28 9.85
C GLN A 235 1.30 8.43 10.04
N SER A 236 1.59 9.58 9.42
CA SER A 236 0.75 10.78 9.50
C SER A 236 0.43 11.28 8.11
N TYR A 237 -0.84 11.53 7.86
CA TYR A 237 -1.36 12.01 6.59
C TYR A 237 -2.44 13.07 6.80
N SER A 238 -2.75 13.80 5.73
CA SER A 238 -3.90 14.69 5.70
C SER A 238 -4.99 14.13 4.81
N VAL A 239 -6.25 14.31 5.22
CA VAL A 239 -7.42 14.08 4.38
C VAL A 239 -8.00 15.44 4.03
N TYR A 240 -8.03 15.75 2.72
CA TYR A 240 -8.46 17.02 2.20
C TYR A 240 -9.94 17.30 2.46
N PRO A 241 -10.36 18.57 2.45
CA PRO A 241 -11.76 18.94 2.61
C PRO A 241 -12.68 18.26 1.59
N GLU A 242 -13.84 17.82 2.04
CA GLU A 242 -14.88 17.18 1.22
C GLU A 242 -14.42 15.94 0.43
N THR A 243 -13.41 15.24 0.94
CA THR A 243 -12.91 14.01 0.33
C THR A 243 -12.92 12.83 1.30
N SER A 244 -12.82 11.63 0.74
CA SER A 244 -12.56 10.39 1.49
C SER A 244 -11.20 9.83 1.11
N ARG A 245 -10.52 9.21 2.08
CA ARG A 245 -9.25 8.53 1.83
C ARG A 245 -9.23 7.15 2.47
N GLU A 246 -8.92 6.16 1.66
CA GLU A 246 -8.64 4.81 2.14
C GLU A 246 -7.16 4.65 2.47
N PHE A 247 -6.90 3.96 3.56
CA PHE A 247 -5.57 3.61 4.03
C PHE A 247 -5.48 2.10 4.18
N SER A 248 -4.35 1.53 3.77
CA SER A 248 -4.14 0.08 3.79
C SER A 248 -2.81 -0.27 4.47
N PRO A 249 -2.73 -0.16 5.81
CA PRO A 249 -1.55 -0.63 6.56
C PRO A 249 -1.30 -2.11 6.33
N GLU A 250 -0.02 -2.49 6.24
CA GLU A 250 0.35 -3.88 5.99
C GLU A 250 1.53 -4.35 6.85
N TRP A 251 1.54 -5.64 7.14
CA TRP A 251 2.70 -6.37 7.63
C TRP A 251 3.28 -7.20 6.49
N PRO A 252 4.42 -6.75 5.88
CA PRO A 252 4.92 -7.32 4.63
C PRO A 252 5.32 -8.78 4.72
N GLN A 253 5.82 -9.22 5.88
CA GLN A 253 6.38 -10.56 6.10
C GLN A 253 5.57 -11.33 7.14
N ALA A 254 4.24 -11.29 7.04
CA ALA A 254 3.36 -12.02 7.93
C ALA A 254 3.64 -13.54 7.86
N LYS A 255 3.87 -14.14 9.03
CA LYS A 255 4.09 -15.58 9.15
C LYS A 255 2.78 -16.31 9.39
N VAL A 256 2.79 -17.64 9.13
CA VAL A 256 1.67 -18.50 9.47
C VAL A 256 1.42 -18.48 10.99
N GLY A 257 0.17 -18.32 11.40
CA GLY A 257 -0.20 -18.25 12.81
C GLY A 257 -1.58 -17.69 13.07
N ILE A 258 -1.88 -17.51 14.35
CA ILE A 258 -3.10 -16.85 14.82
C ILE A 258 -2.68 -15.60 15.59
N TYR A 259 -3.26 -14.46 15.25
CA TYR A 259 -2.82 -13.16 15.70
C TYR A 259 -3.98 -12.31 16.18
N ASN A 260 -3.76 -11.52 17.23
CA ASN A 260 -4.57 -10.37 17.56
C ASN A 260 -4.01 -9.16 16.82
N VAL A 261 -4.74 -8.67 15.83
CA VAL A 261 -4.38 -7.50 15.04
C VAL A 261 -5.14 -6.30 15.57
N GLU A 262 -4.41 -5.27 15.95
CA GLU A 262 -4.94 -4.01 16.44
C GLU A 262 -4.61 -2.90 15.46
N GLN A 263 -5.64 -2.14 15.02
CA GLN A 263 -5.51 -0.96 14.20
C GLN A 263 -5.93 0.25 15.02
N MET A 264 -4.97 1.11 15.34
CA MET A 264 -5.20 2.42 15.94
C MET A 264 -5.26 3.48 14.84
N VAL A 265 -6.26 4.33 14.88
CA VAL A 265 -6.44 5.50 14.01
C VAL A 265 -6.74 6.71 14.89
N VAL A 266 -6.00 7.80 14.69
CA VAL A 266 -6.18 9.06 15.41
C VAL A 266 -6.58 10.12 14.38
N ILE A 267 -7.76 10.70 14.51
CA ILE A 267 -8.29 11.75 13.62
C ILE A 267 -8.39 13.04 14.45
N ASN A 268 -7.69 14.09 14.04
CA ASN A 268 -7.64 15.38 14.74
C ASN A 268 -7.40 15.21 16.25
N GLY A 269 -6.46 14.33 16.61
CA GLY A 269 -6.10 14.04 18.01
C GLY A 269 -7.04 13.07 18.74
N LYS A 270 -8.16 12.62 18.14
CA LYS A 270 -9.11 11.68 18.75
C LYS A 270 -8.79 10.25 18.31
N PRO A 271 -8.34 9.37 19.25
CA PRO A 271 -7.98 7.99 18.95
C PRO A 271 -9.23 7.09 18.83
N THR A 272 -9.18 6.18 17.88
CA THR A 272 -10.09 5.05 17.75
C THR A 272 -9.27 3.80 17.50
N THR A 273 -9.54 2.73 18.23
CA THR A 273 -8.84 1.46 18.10
C THR A 273 -9.83 0.35 17.80
N LYS A 274 -9.48 -0.52 16.86
CA LYS A 274 -10.20 -1.76 16.58
C LYS A 274 -9.23 -2.91 16.57
N SER A 275 -9.61 -4.00 17.22
CA SER A 275 -8.85 -5.25 17.23
C SER A 275 -9.69 -6.41 16.67
N SER A 276 -9.01 -7.39 16.10
CA SER A 276 -9.63 -8.61 15.59
C SER A 276 -8.66 -9.77 15.68
N LEU A 277 -9.20 -10.97 15.96
CA LEU A 277 -8.45 -12.21 15.80
C LEU A 277 -8.34 -12.53 14.31
N VAL A 278 -7.12 -12.76 13.84
CA VAL A 278 -6.81 -13.05 12.44
C VAL A 278 -6.09 -14.38 12.33
N ILE A 279 -6.59 -15.24 11.46
CA ILE A 279 -5.98 -16.53 11.13
C ILE A 279 -5.19 -16.35 9.83
N ALA A 280 -3.87 -16.46 9.92
CA ALA A 280 -2.94 -16.35 8.79
C ALA A 280 -2.42 -17.75 8.44
N ILE A 281 -3.20 -18.52 7.69
CA ILE A 281 -2.87 -19.89 7.26
C ILE A 281 -3.09 -20.00 5.76
N PRO A 282 -2.08 -20.42 4.97
CA PRO A 282 -2.23 -20.63 3.55
C PRO A 282 -3.34 -21.62 3.20
N ILE A 283 -4.05 -21.38 2.11
CA ILE A 283 -5.23 -22.18 1.73
C ILE A 283 -4.90 -23.67 1.51
N TRP A 284 -3.68 -23.97 1.03
CA TRP A 284 -3.24 -25.35 0.83
C TRP A 284 -3.08 -26.11 2.16
N VAL A 285 -2.70 -25.43 3.25
CA VAL A 285 -2.63 -26.02 4.60
C VAL A 285 -4.05 -26.36 5.06
N VAL A 286 -5.01 -25.45 4.86
CA VAL A 286 -6.43 -25.71 5.19
C VAL A 286 -6.94 -26.91 4.40
N ALA A 287 -6.62 -27.00 3.10
CA ALA A 287 -7.00 -28.15 2.28
C ALA A 287 -6.41 -29.47 2.79
N LEU A 288 -5.12 -29.48 3.17
CA LEU A 288 -4.49 -30.67 3.75
C LEU A 288 -5.15 -31.09 5.07
N LEU A 289 -5.46 -30.13 5.95
CA LEU A 289 -6.13 -30.42 7.21
C LEU A 289 -7.54 -30.98 6.99
N THR A 290 -8.28 -30.47 6.04
CA THR A 290 -9.63 -30.97 5.70
C THR A 290 -9.59 -32.37 5.12
N ILE A 291 -8.65 -32.67 4.20
CA ILE A 291 -8.45 -34.02 3.64
C ILE A 291 -8.03 -34.99 4.75
N GLY A 292 -7.10 -34.58 5.63
CA GLY A 292 -6.67 -35.38 6.78
C GLY A 292 -7.81 -35.71 7.73
N ALA A 293 -8.64 -34.72 8.07
CA ALA A 293 -9.83 -34.90 8.92
C ALA A 293 -10.85 -35.85 8.26
N ALA A 294 -11.15 -35.68 6.96
CA ALA A 294 -12.05 -36.54 6.24
C ALA A 294 -11.54 -37.99 6.19
N SER A 295 -10.23 -38.18 5.95
CA SER A 295 -9.58 -39.49 5.95
C SER A 295 -9.65 -40.17 7.32
N LEU A 296 -9.45 -39.42 8.40
CA LEU A 296 -9.58 -39.92 9.77
C LEU A 296 -11.01 -40.36 10.09
N ILE A 297 -12.00 -39.55 9.72
CA ILE A 297 -13.43 -39.88 9.89
C ILE A 297 -13.78 -41.18 9.13
N ALA A 298 -13.33 -41.28 7.87
CA ALA A 298 -13.54 -42.48 7.07
C ALA A 298 -12.87 -43.72 7.71
N PHE A 299 -11.63 -43.57 8.19
CA PHE A 299 -10.93 -44.65 8.88
C PHE A 299 -11.68 -45.11 10.15
N ILE A 300 -12.14 -44.14 10.97
CA ILE A 300 -12.95 -44.47 12.15
C ILE A 300 -14.24 -45.18 11.81
N ALA A 301 -14.97 -44.68 10.77
CA ALA A 301 -16.22 -45.30 10.32
C ALA A 301 -16.04 -46.75 9.83
N LEU A 302 -14.97 -47.02 9.08
CA LEU A 302 -14.65 -48.35 8.60
C LEU A 302 -14.25 -49.32 9.72
N ASN A 303 -13.56 -48.84 10.76
CA ASN A 303 -13.14 -49.69 11.87
C ASN A 303 -14.23 -49.92 12.95
N ILE A 304 -15.14 -48.98 13.12
CA ILE A 304 -16.25 -49.13 14.10
C ILE A 304 -17.45 -49.86 13.44
N GLY A 305 -17.57 -49.86 12.10
CA GLY A 305 -18.69 -50.38 11.35
C GLY A 305 -18.64 -51.87 11.05
N SER A 306 -17.70 -52.67 11.57
CA SER A 306 -17.69 -54.15 11.34
C SER A 306 -18.45 -54.87 12.46
N PRO A 307 -19.74 -55.17 12.33
CA PRO A 307 -20.38 -56.09 13.26
C PRO A 307 -19.77 -57.49 13.04
N GLN A 308 -19.14 -58.05 14.09
CA GLN A 308 -18.76 -59.47 14.09
C GLN A 308 -19.96 -60.30 13.74
N ALA A 309 -19.97 -60.87 12.53
CA ALA A 309 -20.94 -61.88 12.16
C ALA A 309 -20.78 -63.12 13.09
N SER A 310 -21.61 -63.20 14.10
CA SER A 310 -21.71 -64.33 14.97
C SER A 310 -22.09 -65.58 14.16
N SER A 311 -21.10 -66.42 13.88
CA SER A 311 -21.30 -67.73 13.27
C SER A 311 -22.10 -68.62 14.21
N LYS A 312 -23.45 -68.70 14.05
CA LYS A 312 -24.28 -69.69 14.67
C LYS A 312 -23.94 -71.05 14.06
N LYS A 313 -23.17 -71.88 14.81
CA LYS A 313 -23.01 -73.29 14.53
C LYS A 313 -24.36 -73.97 14.67
N SER A 314 -24.99 -74.42 13.59
CA SER A 314 -26.12 -75.29 13.53
C SER A 314 -25.72 -76.69 14.07
N LYS A 315 -26.23 -77.10 15.22
CA LYS A 315 -26.14 -78.46 15.69
C LYS A 315 -27.17 -79.33 14.95
N THR A 316 -26.71 -80.12 14.05
CA THR A 316 -27.50 -81.17 13.44
C THR A 316 -27.66 -82.31 14.39
N THR A 317 -28.81 -82.48 14.99
CA THR A 317 -29.20 -83.64 15.77
C THR A 317 -29.58 -84.82 14.85
N SER A 318 -28.69 -85.80 14.77
CA SER A 318 -28.97 -87.08 14.18
C SER A 318 -29.95 -87.87 15.07
N LYS A 319 -31.15 -88.08 14.58
CA LYS A 319 -32.15 -88.98 15.14
C LYS A 319 -32.01 -90.33 14.53
N LYS A 320 -31.43 -91.29 15.25
CA LYS A 320 -31.37 -92.71 14.97
C LYS A 320 -32.74 -93.28 15.34
N GLY A 321 -33.52 -93.67 14.34
CA GLY A 321 -34.77 -94.37 14.55
C GLY A 321 -34.59 -95.89 14.29
N ARG A 322 -35.08 -96.65 15.23
CA ARG A 322 -35.07 -98.09 15.25
C ARG A 322 -36.48 -98.57 15.01
N LYS A 323 -36.58 -99.53 14.12
CA LYS A 323 -37.58 -100.51 13.73
C LYS A 323 -38.51 -100.14 12.58
#